data_68f9040c1a36fc2b9c71428b6c2d52f7
#
_entry.id   68f9040c1a36fc2b9c71428b6c2d52f7
#
_cell.length_a   1.000
_cell.length_b   1.000
_cell.length_c   1.000
_cell.angle_alpha   90.00
_cell.angle_beta   90.00
_cell.angle_gamma   90.00
#
_symmetry.space_group_name_H-M   'P 1'
#
loop_
_entity.id
_entity.type
_entity.pdbx_description
1 polymer ?
#
loop_
_entity_poly.entity_id
_entity_poly.type
_entity_poly.pdbx_seq_one_letter_code
_entity_poly.pdbx_strand_id
1 'polypeptide(L)'
;MNLNRRVMGSTGTSSDDPPRGLSFSAVPGDQLHTPGAKLVPWIRAAIVASLLVMLFGAFVRASLSGDGCGTSWPFCNGGSLLPDTSVLKSVIEFTHRATSGLLLLFLAGLYVASRRVFPARHDVRAGLLLAVVACIVSALIGMILVRFGWVVLDRSVGRAITMPIHLVNNLVLLAGLVWAQHRAAGGAVSKWKGQGPLGQAFTMSVISVFLLCMTGALSAMGKTAFSVEKAMTNSLTERIQMHIGEGAHWILRGGALHPLLATSFGIMLVLCVNLMMTRRPEAGVKKWGQYTIGIFLVQMAFGLVNLIASAPWFMQLGHLLLALLNWMALIMTGVYALRVTASDSAVVEPVEADVAPAPRPVYAGIISDYIALTKPRVISLLLFTTLLAMFIAQQGMPPLGLILAVMVGGYMAAGAANTFNMVVERDLDVAMERTC
;
A
#
# COMPACT_ATOMS: atom_id res chain seq x y z
N MET A 1 -85.76 25.79 -16.92
CA MET A 1 -86.67 24.69 -17.25
C MET A 1 -86.07 23.47 -16.51
N ASN A 2 -86.62 23.18 -15.39
CA ASN A 2 -87.19 21.93 -14.91
C ASN A 2 -86.18 20.74 -14.88
N LEU A 3 -85.99 20.13 -13.85
CA LEU A 3 -86.59 19.59 -12.62
C LEU A 3 -85.91 18.27 -12.24
N ASN A 4 -85.45 18.20 -11.02
CA ASN A 4 -85.86 17.21 -10.00
C ASN A 4 -85.64 15.70 -10.33
N ARG A 5 -85.14 14.93 -9.51
CA ARG A 5 -85.41 14.44 -8.14
C ARG A 5 -84.68 13.20 -7.79
N ARG A 6 -84.18 13.14 -6.61
CA ARG A 6 -84.42 12.23 -5.44
C ARG A 6 -83.60 10.98 -5.46
N VAL A 7 -82.81 10.75 -4.47
CA VAL A 7 -82.88 10.44 -3.02
C VAL A 7 -82.87 8.94 -2.73
N MET A 8 -82.14 8.64 -1.70
CA MET A 8 -82.04 7.44 -0.87
C MET A 8 -81.05 6.38 -1.39
N GLY A 9 -80.06 5.92 -0.62
CA GLY A 9 -79.83 5.81 0.83
C GLY A 9 -79.42 4.43 1.12
N SER A 10 -78.30 4.23 1.78
CA SER A 10 -78.07 3.25 2.86
C SER A 10 -76.59 3.08 3.12
N THR A 11 -76.17 3.55 4.25
CA THR A 11 -75.51 2.80 5.36
C THR A 11 -74.56 1.70 4.98
N GLY A 12 -73.32 1.83 5.43
CA GLY A 12 -72.56 0.65 5.72
C GLY A 12 -71.06 0.83 5.79
N THR A 13 -70.58 1.14 6.98
CA THR A 13 -69.33 0.66 7.61
C THR A 13 -67.99 1.04 6.97
N SER A 14 -67.32 1.94 7.69
CA SER A 14 -65.88 2.12 7.72
C SER A 14 -65.13 0.82 7.95
N SER A 15 -64.14 0.56 7.13
CA SER A 15 -63.02 -0.25 7.51
C SER A 15 -61.76 0.48 7.01
N ASP A 16 -61.22 1.31 7.91
CA ASP A 16 -59.83 1.77 7.85
C ASP A 16 -58.90 0.60 8.12
N ASP A 17 -58.53 -0.15 7.10
CA ASP A 17 -57.37 -1.03 7.15
C ASP A 17 -56.24 -0.30 6.44
N PRO A 18 -55.08 -0.05 7.11
CA PRO A 18 -53.89 0.45 6.45
C PRO A 18 -53.36 -0.60 5.48
N PRO A 19 -52.71 -0.23 4.38
CA PRO A 19 -52.17 -1.18 3.40
C PRO A 19 -51.19 -2.07 4.12
N ARG A 20 -51.43 -3.39 4.06
CA ARG A 20 -50.53 -4.44 4.59
C ARG A 20 -49.16 -4.22 4.02
N GLY A 21 -48.24 -3.74 4.87
CA GLY A 21 -46.82 -3.73 4.58
C GLY A 21 -46.40 -5.15 4.19
N LEU A 22 -45.76 -5.24 3.03
CA LEU A 22 -45.03 -6.43 2.63
C LEU A 22 -44.00 -6.73 3.73
N SER A 23 -44.38 -7.60 4.65
CA SER A 23 -43.45 -8.20 5.58
C SER A 23 -42.50 -9.05 4.73
N PHE A 24 -41.31 -8.51 4.48
CA PHE A 24 -40.18 -9.33 4.10
C PHE A 24 -39.88 -10.24 5.28
N SER A 25 -40.52 -11.41 5.32
CA SER A 25 -40.08 -12.51 6.17
C SER A 25 -38.61 -12.76 5.82
N ALA A 26 -37.76 -12.53 6.81
CA ALA A 26 -36.37 -12.96 6.76
C ALA A 26 -36.36 -14.46 6.44
N VAL A 27 -35.89 -14.82 5.25
CA VAL A 27 -35.65 -16.20 4.87
C VAL A 27 -34.59 -16.72 5.83
N PRO A 28 -34.87 -17.78 6.62
CA PRO A 28 -33.87 -18.34 7.52
C PRO A 28 -32.77 -18.98 6.69
N GLY A 29 -31.53 -18.48 6.85
CA GLY A 29 -30.32 -19.28 6.88
C GLY A 29 -29.99 -20.19 5.70
N ASP A 30 -30.38 -19.89 4.45
CA ASP A 30 -29.74 -20.49 3.30
C ASP A 30 -28.49 -19.68 3.02
N GLN A 31 -27.34 -20.17 3.52
CA GLN A 31 -26.04 -19.69 3.09
C GLN A 31 -26.00 -19.86 1.58
N LEU A 32 -26.27 -18.78 0.85
CA LEU A 32 -26.01 -18.68 -0.57
C LEU A 32 -24.58 -19.16 -0.79
N HIS A 33 -24.43 -20.41 -1.22
CA HIS A 33 -23.17 -20.97 -1.66
C HIS A 33 -22.70 -20.14 -2.87
N THR A 34 -22.00 -19.02 -2.60
CA THR A 34 -21.33 -18.30 -3.65
C THR A 34 -20.40 -19.31 -4.33
N PRO A 35 -20.48 -19.50 -5.65
CA PRO A 35 -19.67 -20.50 -6.36
C PRO A 35 -18.16 -20.40 -6.02
N GLY A 36 -17.72 -19.21 -5.60
CA GLY A 36 -16.35 -18.92 -5.22
C GLY A 36 -15.94 -19.33 -3.80
N ALA A 37 -16.89 -19.64 -2.92
CA ALA A 37 -16.58 -19.90 -1.50
C ALA A 37 -15.56 -21.05 -1.31
N LYS A 38 -15.63 -22.08 -2.19
CA LYS A 38 -14.69 -23.21 -2.17
C LYS A 38 -13.24 -22.82 -2.53
N LEU A 39 -13.02 -21.71 -3.27
CA LEU A 39 -11.68 -21.26 -3.64
C LEU A 39 -11.05 -20.35 -2.57
N VAL A 40 -11.85 -19.72 -1.70
CA VAL A 40 -11.36 -18.79 -0.67
C VAL A 40 -10.27 -19.38 0.22
N PRO A 41 -10.42 -20.61 0.81
CA PRO A 41 -9.36 -21.17 1.64
C PRO A 41 -8.07 -21.42 0.87
N TRP A 42 -8.15 -21.82 -0.38
CA TRP A 42 -6.98 -22.05 -1.24
C TRP A 42 -6.27 -20.74 -1.62
N ILE A 43 -7.03 -19.66 -1.89
CA ILE A 43 -6.44 -18.34 -2.13
C ILE A 43 -5.77 -17.82 -0.86
N ARG A 44 -6.35 -18.05 0.33
CA ARG A 44 -5.69 -17.74 1.61
C ARG A 44 -4.41 -18.52 1.82
N ALA A 45 -4.43 -19.82 1.50
CA ALA A 45 -3.21 -20.65 1.54
C ALA A 45 -2.15 -20.12 0.58
N ALA A 46 -2.53 -19.66 -0.62
CA ALA A 46 -1.60 -19.04 -1.57
C ALA A 46 -1.01 -17.72 -1.04
N ILE A 47 -1.80 -16.89 -0.34
CA ILE A 47 -1.29 -15.67 0.33
C ILE A 47 -0.24 -16.04 1.38
N VAL A 48 -0.55 -17.01 2.25
CA VAL A 48 0.40 -17.46 3.29
C VAL A 48 1.66 -18.04 2.67
N ALA A 49 1.53 -18.92 1.67
CA ALA A 49 2.67 -19.48 0.94
C ALA A 49 3.52 -18.39 0.28
N SER A 50 2.89 -17.37 -0.33
CA SER A 50 3.60 -16.23 -0.93
C SER A 50 4.38 -15.44 0.13
N LEU A 51 3.80 -15.16 1.29
CA LEU A 51 4.48 -14.49 2.40
C LEU A 51 5.70 -15.29 2.86
N LEU A 52 5.56 -16.61 3.03
CA LEU A 52 6.67 -17.50 3.45
C LEU A 52 7.79 -17.52 2.41
N VAL A 53 7.48 -17.63 1.11
CA VAL A 53 8.47 -17.61 0.03
C VAL A 53 9.18 -16.26 -0.05
N MET A 54 8.47 -15.14 0.12
CA MET A 54 9.07 -13.79 0.13
C MET A 54 10.01 -13.60 1.33
N LEU A 55 9.61 -14.03 2.53
CA LEU A 55 10.46 -13.99 3.73
C LEU A 55 11.67 -14.90 3.57
N PHE A 56 11.49 -16.07 2.96
CA PHE A 56 12.61 -16.99 2.70
C PHE A 56 13.57 -16.39 1.68
N GLY A 57 13.12 -15.70 0.62
CA GLY A 57 13.99 -14.96 -0.29
C GLY A 57 14.78 -13.83 0.40
N ALA A 58 14.15 -13.12 1.35
CA ALA A 58 14.86 -12.16 2.18
C ALA A 58 15.88 -12.82 3.11
N PHE A 59 15.61 -14.03 3.60
CA PHE A 59 16.56 -14.83 4.37
C PHE A 59 17.76 -15.28 3.51
N VAL A 60 17.55 -15.75 2.26
CA VAL A 60 18.63 -16.07 1.31
C VAL A 60 19.59 -14.88 1.17
N ARG A 61 19.06 -13.67 1.03
CA ARG A 61 19.87 -12.45 0.99
C ARG A 61 20.60 -12.19 2.30
N ALA A 62 19.89 -12.27 3.43
CA ALA A 62 20.44 -11.92 4.76
C ALA A 62 21.48 -12.94 5.25
N SER A 63 21.38 -14.20 4.85
CA SER A 63 22.33 -15.28 5.14
C SER A 63 23.50 -15.34 4.15
N LEU A 64 23.56 -14.40 3.19
CA LEU A 64 24.59 -14.38 2.13
C LEU A 64 24.64 -15.69 1.33
N SER A 65 23.47 -16.29 1.08
CA SER A 65 23.35 -17.58 0.39
C SER A 65 22.93 -17.46 -1.09
N GLY A 66 22.85 -16.26 -1.63
CA GLY A 66 22.35 -16.02 -2.99
C GLY A 66 23.33 -16.41 -4.11
N ASP A 67 24.51 -16.90 -3.79
CA ASP A 67 25.53 -17.42 -4.71
C ASP A 67 25.79 -18.93 -4.53
N GLY A 68 25.01 -19.59 -3.69
CA GLY A 68 25.22 -20.98 -3.31
C GLY A 68 25.09 -21.97 -4.47
N CYS A 69 24.31 -21.66 -5.48
CA CYS A 69 24.13 -22.44 -6.73
C CYS A 69 25.00 -21.93 -7.90
N GLY A 70 25.93 -21.01 -7.65
CA GLY A 70 26.70 -20.34 -8.69
C GLY A 70 25.83 -19.50 -9.61
N THR A 71 26.26 -19.30 -10.88
CA THR A 71 25.54 -18.53 -11.88
C THR A 71 24.52 -19.34 -12.70
N SER A 72 24.34 -20.62 -12.37
CA SER A 72 23.40 -21.52 -13.06
C SER A 72 21.95 -21.24 -12.63
N TRP A 73 21.02 -21.33 -13.58
CA TRP A 73 19.58 -21.20 -13.34
C TRP A 73 18.80 -21.98 -14.43
N PRO A 74 17.72 -22.67 -14.09
CA PRO A 74 17.02 -22.81 -12.80
C PRO A 74 17.71 -23.77 -11.82
N PHE A 75 18.56 -24.66 -12.32
CA PHE A 75 19.27 -25.66 -11.54
C PHE A 75 20.58 -25.11 -10.91
N CYS A 76 21.19 -25.88 -10.01
CA CYS A 76 22.44 -25.52 -9.36
C CYS A 76 23.67 -26.04 -10.12
N ASN A 77 24.84 -25.46 -9.90
CA ASN A 77 26.18 -25.99 -10.19
C ASN A 77 26.33 -26.63 -11.59
N GLY A 78 26.02 -25.86 -12.65
CA GLY A 78 26.21 -26.34 -14.03
C GLY A 78 25.07 -27.23 -14.57
N GLY A 79 23.90 -27.27 -13.90
CA GLY A 79 22.73 -28.02 -14.36
C GLY A 79 22.35 -29.23 -13.49
N SER A 80 22.97 -29.37 -12.33
CA SER A 80 22.60 -30.43 -11.36
C SER A 80 21.15 -30.20 -10.86
N LEU A 81 20.35 -31.27 -10.87
CA LEU A 81 18.98 -31.26 -10.34
C LEU A 81 18.93 -31.09 -8.82
N LEU A 82 20.00 -31.47 -8.11
CA LEU A 82 20.07 -31.35 -6.65
C LEU A 82 21.23 -30.43 -6.28
N PRO A 83 21.10 -29.69 -5.16
CA PRO A 83 22.17 -28.85 -4.65
C PRO A 83 23.31 -29.72 -4.10
N ASP A 84 24.47 -29.11 -3.96
CA ASP A 84 25.54 -29.73 -3.15
C ASP A 84 25.12 -29.64 -1.68
N THR A 85 24.77 -30.79 -1.10
CA THR A 85 24.29 -30.87 0.29
C THR A 85 25.42 -30.64 1.33
N SER A 86 26.68 -30.70 0.92
CA SER A 86 27.82 -30.36 1.79
C SER A 86 27.96 -28.85 1.99
N VAL A 87 27.32 -28.04 1.11
CA VAL A 87 27.35 -26.56 1.14
C VAL A 87 26.01 -26.01 1.55
N LEU A 88 25.88 -25.55 2.79
CA LEU A 88 24.60 -25.03 3.34
C LEU A 88 24.01 -23.90 2.48
N LYS A 89 24.83 -23.02 1.92
CA LYS A 89 24.38 -21.94 1.04
C LYS A 89 23.66 -22.47 -0.21
N SER A 90 24.17 -23.55 -0.82
CA SER A 90 23.54 -24.21 -1.97
C SER A 90 22.15 -24.74 -1.63
N VAL A 91 22.04 -25.39 -0.46
CA VAL A 91 20.75 -25.92 0.03
C VAL A 91 19.75 -24.79 0.26
N ILE A 92 20.15 -23.69 0.90
CA ILE A 92 19.29 -22.55 1.18
C ILE A 92 18.80 -21.92 -0.12
N GLU A 93 19.68 -21.62 -1.07
CA GLU A 93 19.31 -21.01 -2.34
C GLU A 93 18.42 -21.94 -3.18
N PHE A 94 18.79 -23.22 -3.31
CA PHE A 94 18.00 -24.20 -4.03
C PHE A 94 16.60 -24.35 -3.45
N THR A 95 16.46 -24.43 -2.13
CA THR A 95 15.15 -24.54 -1.47
C THR A 95 14.26 -23.32 -1.77
N HIS A 96 14.86 -22.10 -1.80
CA HIS A 96 14.11 -20.92 -2.22
C HIS A 96 13.63 -21.01 -3.68
N ARG A 97 14.47 -21.46 -4.60
CA ARG A 97 14.10 -21.66 -6.01
C ARG A 97 12.99 -22.70 -6.14
N ALA A 98 13.12 -23.84 -5.48
CA ALA A 98 12.15 -24.94 -5.50
C ALA A 98 10.80 -24.50 -4.92
N THR A 99 10.78 -23.85 -3.76
CA THR A 99 9.54 -23.34 -3.15
C THR A 99 8.88 -22.26 -3.98
N SER A 100 9.65 -21.40 -4.66
CA SER A 100 9.14 -20.42 -5.62
C SER A 100 8.50 -21.08 -6.85
N GLY A 101 9.13 -22.14 -7.38
CA GLY A 101 8.56 -22.95 -8.46
C GLY A 101 7.27 -23.65 -8.06
N LEU A 102 7.20 -24.25 -6.87
CA LEU A 102 5.99 -24.86 -6.32
C LEU A 102 4.89 -23.81 -6.12
N LEU A 103 5.22 -22.62 -5.64
CA LEU A 103 4.27 -21.51 -5.53
C LEU A 103 3.69 -21.13 -6.91
N LEU A 104 4.52 -21.04 -7.94
CA LEU A 104 4.05 -20.75 -9.31
C LEU A 104 3.07 -21.81 -9.81
N LEU A 105 3.38 -23.10 -9.62
CA LEU A 105 2.49 -24.18 -9.99
C LEU A 105 1.16 -24.12 -9.22
N PHE A 106 1.21 -23.81 -7.93
CA PHE A 106 0.03 -23.64 -7.09
C PHE A 106 -0.85 -22.48 -7.57
N LEU A 107 -0.25 -21.31 -7.86
CA LEU A 107 -0.97 -20.15 -8.39
C LEU A 107 -1.58 -20.42 -9.77
N ALA A 108 -0.84 -21.11 -10.66
CA ALA A 108 -1.34 -21.52 -11.96
C ALA A 108 -2.53 -22.50 -11.84
N GLY A 109 -2.43 -23.47 -10.93
CA GLY A 109 -3.54 -24.39 -10.61
C GLY A 109 -4.77 -23.65 -10.11
N LEU A 110 -4.62 -22.69 -9.20
CA LEU A 110 -5.72 -21.84 -8.73
C LEU A 110 -6.34 -21.00 -9.86
N TYR A 111 -5.51 -20.43 -10.73
CA TYR A 111 -6.01 -19.71 -11.90
C TYR A 111 -6.84 -20.64 -12.82
N VAL A 112 -6.33 -21.82 -13.12
CA VAL A 112 -7.07 -22.81 -13.94
C VAL A 112 -8.38 -23.23 -13.25
N ALA A 113 -8.36 -23.51 -11.96
CA ALA A 113 -9.56 -23.82 -11.17
C ALA A 113 -10.58 -22.67 -11.22
N SER A 114 -10.12 -21.42 -11.13
CA SER A 114 -10.99 -20.24 -11.19
C SER A 114 -11.72 -20.12 -12.54
N ARG A 115 -11.13 -20.62 -13.63
CA ARG A 115 -11.78 -20.61 -14.97
C ARG A 115 -13.01 -21.49 -15.06
N ARG A 116 -13.12 -22.50 -14.19
CA ARG A 116 -14.28 -23.39 -14.10
C ARG A 116 -15.42 -22.81 -13.26
N VAL A 117 -15.11 -21.87 -12.38
CA VAL A 117 -16.04 -21.30 -11.39
C VAL A 117 -16.55 -19.93 -11.80
N PHE A 118 -15.71 -19.12 -12.44
CA PHE A 118 -16.01 -17.72 -12.73
C PHE A 118 -15.99 -17.43 -14.25
N PRO A 119 -16.83 -16.50 -14.74
CA PRO A 119 -16.83 -16.07 -16.14
C PRO A 119 -15.52 -15.38 -16.54
N ALA A 120 -15.28 -15.26 -17.86
CA ALA A 120 -14.00 -14.80 -18.41
C ALA A 120 -13.51 -13.43 -17.88
N ARG A 121 -14.41 -12.49 -17.63
CA ARG A 121 -14.11 -11.12 -17.19
C ARG A 121 -14.26 -10.92 -15.68
N HIS A 122 -14.34 -11.99 -14.89
CA HIS A 122 -14.52 -11.86 -13.45
C HIS A 122 -13.21 -11.47 -12.76
N ASP A 123 -13.30 -10.57 -11.78
CA ASP A 123 -12.15 -10.02 -11.05
C ASP A 123 -11.29 -11.08 -10.36
N VAL A 124 -11.87 -12.18 -9.88
CA VAL A 124 -11.11 -13.31 -9.30
C VAL A 124 -10.09 -13.86 -10.29
N ARG A 125 -10.51 -14.05 -11.55
CA ARG A 125 -9.61 -14.55 -12.61
C ARG A 125 -8.52 -13.53 -12.93
N ALA A 126 -8.89 -12.24 -12.99
CA ALA A 126 -7.94 -11.16 -13.25
C ALA A 126 -6.89 -11.05 -12.12
N GLY A 127 -7.32 -11.11 -10.85
CA GLY A 127 -6.41 -11.07 -9.71
C GLY A 127 -5.48 -12.28 -9.61
N LEU A 128 -5.99 -13.49 -9.88
CA LEU A 128 -5.16 -14.71 -9.93
C LEU A 128 -4.20 -14.71 -11.12
N LEU A 129 -4.63 -14.23 -12.29
CA LEU A 129 -3.74 -14.06 -13.45
C LEU A 129 -2.62 -13.07 -13.16
N LEU A 130 -2.95 -11.92 -12.54
CA LEU A 130 -1.97 -10.93 -12.10
C LEU A 130 -0.95 -11.57 -11.17
N ALA A 131 -1.39 -12.40 -10.21
CA ALA A 131 -0.48 -13.09 -9.30
C ALA A 131 0.42 -14.10 -10.01
N VAL A 132 -0.09 -14.87 -10.98
CA VAL A 132 0.71 -15.79 -11.80
C VAL A 132 1.75 -15.04 -12.61
N VAL A 133 1.35 -13.98 -13.33
CA VAL A 133 2.27 -13.17 -14.13
C VAL A 133 3.34 -12.52 -13.25
N ALA A 134 2.97 -11.94 -12.14
CA ALA A 134 3.93 -11.36 -11.20
C ALA A 134 4.88 -12.41 -10.61
N CYS A 135 4.42 -13.65 -10.35
CA CYS A 135 5.28 -14.74 -9.90
C CYS A 135 6.31 -15.14 -10.99
N ILE A 136 5.91 -15.21 -12.26
CA ILE A 136 6.81 -15.44 -13.39
C ILE A 136 7.84 -14.31 -13.49
N VAL A 137 7.38 -13.06 -13.42
CA VAL A 137 8.28 -11.88 -13.44
C VAL A 137 9.27 -11.92 -12.27
N SER A 138 8.84 -12.31 -11.06
CA SER A 138 9.73 -12.50 -9.91
C SER A 138 10.79 -13.57 -10.17
N ALA A 139 10.43 -14.70 -10.80
CA ALA A 139 11.37 -15.75 -11.16
C ALA A 139 12.41 -15.27 -12.19
N LEU A 140 11.98 -14.49 -13.19
CA LEU A 140 12.86 -13.90 -14.21
C LEU A 140 13.80 -12.86 -13.59
N ILE A 141 13.32 -12.01 -12.68
CA ILE A 141 14.17 -11.06 -11.95
C ILE A 141 15.20 -11.82 -11.09
N GLY A 142 14.78 -12.88 -10.40
CA GLY A 142 15.69 -13.75 -9.65
C GLY A 142 16.75 -14.40 -10.55
N MET A 143 16.37 -14.86 -11.74
CA MET A 143 17.29 -15.36 -12.75
C MET A 143 18.33 -14.30 -13.16
N ILE A 144 17.89 -13.07 -13.43
CA ILE A 144 18.76 -11.95 -13.79
C ILE A 144 19.79 -11.71 -12.67
N LEU A 145 19.34 -11.61 -11.41
CA LEU A 145 20.24 -11.39 -10.26
C LEU A 145 21.34 -12.45 -10.20
N VAL A 146 21.00 -13.73 -10.39
CA VAL A 146 21.94 -14.84 -10.35
C VAL A 146 22.88 -14.85 -11.57
N ARG A 147 22.30 -14.71 -12.78
CA ARG A 147 23.09 -14.81 -14.03
C ARG A 147 24.13 -13.70 -14.18
N PHE A 148 23.83 -12.50 -13.69
CA PHE A 148 24.75 -11.37 -13.68
C PHE A 148 25.62 -11.28 -12.43
N GLY A 149 25.48 -12.22 -11.48
CA GLY A 149 26.23 -12.22 -10.23
C GLY A 149 25.87 -11.07 -9.28
N TRP A 150 24.67 -10.48 -9.44
CA TRP A 150 24.21 -9.35 -8.61
C TRP A 150 23.66 -9.82 -7.26
N VAL A 151 24.44 -10.65 -6.58
CA VAL A 151 24.10 -11.31 -5.32
C VAL A 151 25.16 -11.07 -4.24
N VAL A 152 24.89 -11.48 -3.03
CA VAL A 152 25.81 -11.48 -1.87
C VAL A 152 26.44 -10.10 -1.61
N LEU A 153 27.71 -9.90 -1.95
CA LEU A 153 28.49 -8.67 -1.66
C LEU A 153 28.56 -7.71 -2.86
N ASP A 154 27.87 -8.01 -3.96
CA ASP A 154 27.88 -7.14 -5.14
C ASP A 154 27.36 -5.74 -4.80
N ARG A 155 28.03 -4.69 -5.32
CA ARG A 155 27.75 -3.28 -5.07
C ARG A 155 27.36 -2.54 -6.35
N SER A 156 26.97 -3.28 -7.39
CA SER A 156 26.64 -2.70 -8.70
C SER A 156 25.32 -1.92 -8.69
N VAL A 157 25.21 -1.00 -9.62
CA VAL A 157 23.97 -0.27 -9.92
C VAL A 157 22.87 -1.25 -10.37
N GLY A 158 23.27 -2.30 -11.13
CA GLY A 158 22.35 -3.34 -11.58
C GLY A 158 21.61 -4.00 -10.43
N ARG A 159 22.32 -4.42 -9.38
CA ARG A 159 21.71 -4.97 -8.18
C ARG A 159 20.83 -3.96 -7.44
N ALA A 160 21.30 -2.71 -7.31
CA ALA A 160 20.58 -1.65 -6.59
C ALA A 160 19.26 -1.26 -7.26
N ILE A 161 19.11 -1.46 -8.55
CA ILE A 161 17.85 -1.25 -9.29
C ILE A 161 16.99 -2.51 -9.24
N THR A 162 17.58 -3.68 -9.49
CA THR A 162 16.84 -4.92 -9.68
C THR A 162 16.21 -5.43 -8.37
N MET A 163 16.90 -5.30 -7.22
CA MET A 163 16.38 -5.73 -5.92
C MET A 163 15.11 -4.99 -5.48
N PRO A 164 15.04 -3.65 -5.53
CA PRO A 164 13.79 -2.92 -5.25
C PRO A 164 12.65 -3.27 -6.21
N ILE A 165 12.93 -3.42 -7.52
CA ILE A 165 11.94 -3.83 -8.52
C ILE A 165 11.38 -5.22 -8.19
N HIS A 166 12.25 -6.16 -7.77
CA HIS A 166 11.82 -7.49 -7.33
C HIS A 166 10.84 -7.43 -6.16
N LEU A 167 11.12 -6.59 -5.15
CA LEU A 167 10.23 -6.40 -4.00
C LEU A 167 8.90 -5.76 -4.41
N VAL A 168 8.90 -4.70 -5.22
CA VAL A 168 7.68 -4.04 -5.71
C VAL A 168 6.82 -5.02 -6.52
N ASN A 169 7.43 -5.84 -7.38
CA ASN A 169 6.70 -6.87 -8.12
C ASN A 169 6.04 -7.90 -7.20
N ASN A 170 6.68 -8.26 -6.09
CA ASN A 170 6.08 -9.13 -5.07
C ASN A 170 4.89 -8.46 -4.36
N LEU A 171 4.90 -7.15 -4.16
CA LEU A 171 3.72 -6.40 -3.67
C LEU A 171 2.56 -6.49 -4.66
N VAL A 172 2.84 -6.41 -5.97
CA VAL A 172 1.80 -6.57 -7.02
C VAL A 172 1.21 -7.99 -6.98
N LEU A 173 2.02 -9.03 -6.80
CA LEU A 173 1.55 -10.41 -6.60
C LEU A 173 0.56 -10.50 -5.43
N LEU A 174 0.94 -9.98 -4.26
CA LEU A 174 0.07 -9.98 -3.07
C LEU A 174 -1.22 -9.17 -3.28
N ALA A 175 -1.14 -8.02 -3.96
CA ALA A 175 -2.32 -7.22 -4.28
C ALA A 175 -3.32 -8.02 -5.14
N GLY A 176 -2.83 -8.75 -6.15
CA GLY A 176 -3.64 -9.63 -6.98
C GLY A 176 -4.35 -10.72 -6.17
N LEU A 177 -3.64 -11.36 -5.25
CA LEU A 177 -4.20 -12.40 -4.38
C LEU A 177 -5.23 -11.86 -3.39
N VAL A 178 -4.95 -10.73 -2.73
CA VAL A 178 -5.85 -10.08 -1.77
C VAL A 178 -7.14 -9.63 -2.47
N TRP A 179 -7.01 -9.04 -3.66
CA TRP A 179 -8.15 -8.65 -4.48
C TRP A 179 -8.97 -9.86 -4.92
N ALA A 180 -8.32 -10.93 -5.42
CA ALA A 180 -8.99 -12.17 -5.81
C ALA A 180 -9.72 -12.81 -4.62
N GLN A 181 -9.10 -12.85 -3.43
CA GLN A 181 -9.69 -13.38 -2.21
C GLN A 181 -10.95 -12.60 -1.80
N HIS A 182 -10.88 -11.26 -1.80
CA HIS A 182 -12.04 -10.42 -1.48
C HIS A 182 -13.20 -10.70 -2.43
N ARG A 183 -12.93 -10.77 -3.73
CA ARG A 183 -13.95 -11.01 -4.76
C ARG A 183 -14.50 -12.45 -4.73
N ALA A 184 -13.67 -13.45 -4.43
CA ALA A 184 -14.10 -14.84 -4.27
C ALA A 184 -15.01 -15.04 -3.05
N ALA A 185 -14.82 -14.24 -2.00
CA ALA A 185 -15.64 -14.19 -0.80
C ALA A 185 -16.96 -13.40 -0.99
N GLY A 186 -17.32 -13.00 -2.21
CA GLY A 186 -18.54 -12.24 -2.49
C GLY A 186 -18.42 -10.74 -2.24
N GLY A 187 -17.20 -10.21 -2.05
CA GLY A 187 -16.96 -8.79 -1.86
C GLY A 187 -17.37 -7.93 -3.06
N ALA A 188 -17.69 -6.67 -2.84
CA ALA A 188 -18.17 -5.74 -3.86
C ALA A 188 -17.12 -5.45 -4.95
N VAL A 189 -17.59 -5.08 -6.14
CA VAL A 189 -16.72 -4.59 -7.23
C VAL A 189 -16.11 -3.27 -6.83
N SER A 190 -14.81 -3.11 -7.05
CA SER A 190 -14.11 -1.85 -6.87
C SER A 190 -13.57 -1.32 -8.19
N LYS A 191 -13.65 0.00 -8.38
CA LYS A 191 -13.08 0.67 -9.55
C LYS A 191 -12.10 1.74 -9.08
N TRP A 192 -10.88 1.69 -9.59
CA TRP A 192 -9.85 2.67 -9.24
C TRP A 192 -10.08 4.02 -9.96
N LYS A 193 -10.39 3.95 -11.26
CA LYS A 193 -10.59 5.14 -12.09
C LYS A 193 -11.96 5.78 -11.83
N GLY A 194 -12.03 7.11 -11.90
CA GLY A 194 -13.28 7.86 -11.76
C GLY A 194 -13.76 8.08 -10.32
N GLN A 195 -12.93 7.76 -9.31
CA GLN A 195 -13.29 7.91 -7.88
C GLN A 195 -12.82 9.26 -7.27
N GLY A 196 -12.41 10.23 -8.10
CA GLY A 196 -12.02 11.56 -7.64
C GLY A 196 -10.98 11.54 -6.50
N PRO A 197 -11.19 12.30 -5.40
CA PRO A 197 -10.24 12.39 -4.30
C PRO A 197 -9.93 11.05 -3.62
N LEU A 198 -10.86 10.09 -3.60
CA LEU A 198 -10.62 8.76 -3.01
C LEU A 198 -9.63 7.95 -3.85
N GLY A 199 -9.80 7.96 -5.18
CA GLY A 199 -8.86 7.32 -6.10
C GLY A 199 -7.47 7.94 -6.03
N GLN A 200 -7.38 9.27 -5.90
CA GLN A 200 -6.12 9.99 -5.70
C GLN A 200 -5.45 9.61 -4.38
N ALA A 201 -6.20 9.61 -3.26
CA ALA A 201 -5.67 9.22 -1.95
C ALA A 201 -5.14 7.79 -1.94
N PHE A 202 -5.86 6.85 -2.55
CA PHE A 202 -5.39 5.48 -2.69
C PHE A 202 -4.13 5.39 -3.55
N THR A 203 -4.09 6.08 -4.70
CA THR A 203 -2.91 6.14 -5.58
C THR A 203 -1.69 6.68 -4.85
N MET A 204 -1.83 7.80 -4.13
CA MET A 204 -0.74 8.39 -3.33
C MET A 204 -0.25 7.43 -2.24
N SER A 205 -1.17 6.70 -1.58
CA SER A 205 -0.81 5.68 -0.59
C SER A 205 -0.01 4.53 -1.22
N VAL A 206 -0.42 4.04 -2.39
CA VAL A 206 0.30 3.00 -3.14
C VAL A 206 1.70 3.45 -3.54
N ILE A 207 1.82 4.67 -4.10
CA ILE A 207 3.12 5.25 -4.47
C ILE A 207 4.02 5.40 -3.24
N SER A 208 3.47 5.90 -2.11
CA SER A 208 4.21 6.05 -0.86
C SER A 208 4.80 4.71 -0.39
N VAL A 209 3.98 3.64 -0.37
CA VAL A 209 4.44 2.31 0.03
C VAL A 209 5.49 1.76 -0.94
N PHE A 210 5.34 1.94 -2.25
CA PHE A 210 6.33 1.49 -3.23
C PHE A 210 7.68 2.20 -3.02
N LEU A 211 7.69 3.51 -2.85
CA LEU A 211 8.91 4.27 -2.60
C LEU A 211 9.57 3.86 -1.28
N LEU A 212 8.77 3.63 -0.23
CA LEU A 212 9.27 3.12 1.05
C LEU A 212 9.89 1.73 0.91
N CYS A 213 9.25 0.83 0.19
CA CYS A 213 9.78 -0.52 -0.07
C CYS A 213 11.05 -0.48 -0.91
N MET A 214 11.13 0.39 -1.91
CA MET A 214 12.33 0.57 -2.75
C MET A 214 13.52 1.07 -1.93
N THR A 215 13.33 2.11 -1.15
CA THR A 215 14.40 2.65 -0.28
C THR A 215 14.76 1.69 0.85
N GLY A 216 13.80 0.93 1.38
CA GLY A 216 14.02 -0.13 2.36
C GLY A 216 14.84 -1.29 1.79
N ALA A 217 14.57 -1.70 0.55
CA ALA A 217 15.35 -2.73 -0.15
C ALA A 217 16.80 -2.27 -0.37
N LEU A 218 17.01 -1.00 -0.75
CA LEU A 218 18.33 -0.41 -0.90
C LEU A 218 19.09 -0.36 0.43
N SER A 219 18.41 0.05 1.52
CA SER A 219 18.97 0.03 2.87
C SER A 219 19.38 -1.38 3.29
N ALA A 220 18.52 -2.37 3.05
CA ALA A 220 18.81 -3.78 3.36
C ALA A 220 19.95 -4.35 2.51
N MET A 221 20.07 -3.94 1.25
CA MET A 221 21.19 -4.28 0.37
C MET A 221 22.49 -3.68 0.89
N GLY A 222 22.51 -2.43 1.30
CA GLY A 222 23.67 -1.78 1.89
C GLY A 222 24.19 -2.54 3.13
N LYS A 223 23.28 -3.02 3.98
CA LYS A 223 23.67 -3.81 5.17
C LYS A 223 24.33 -5.14 4.85
N THR A 224 23.95 -5.79 3.76
CA THR A 224 24.59 -7.04 3.30
C THR A 224 25.87 -6.80 2.52
N ALA A 225 25.86 -5.84 1.59
CA ALA A 225 27.01 -5.53 0.73
C ALA A 225 28.21 -4.97 1.50
N PHE A 226 27.99 -4.37 2.68
CA PHE A 226 29.00 -3.80 3.57
C PHE A 226 29.02 -4.49 4.94
N SER A 227 28.69 -5.77 5.00
CA SER A 227 28.60 -6.51 6.26
C SER A 227 29.96 -6.66 6.97
N VAL A 228 31.05 -6.78 6.21
CA VAL A 228 32.40 -6.89 6.76
C VAL A 228 32.84 -5.58 7.38
N GLU A 229 32.74 -4.48 6.64
CA GLU A 229 33.09 -3.13 7.12
C GLU A 229 32.25 -2.74 8.35
N LYS A 230 30.97 -3.12 8.35
CA LYS A 230 30.07 -2.88 9.49
C LYS A 230 30.48 -3.67 10.74
N ALA A 231 30.98 -4.88 10.59
CA ALA A 231 31.47 -5.67 11.71
C ALA A 231 32.70 -5.05 12.38
N MET A 232 33.45 -4.23 11.65
CA MET A 232 34.63 -3.53 12.15
C MET A 232 34.33 -2.22 12.85
N THR A 233 33.09 -1.71 12.79
CA THR A 233 32.67 -0.44 13.43
C THR A 233 32.19 -0.71 14.86
N ASN A 234 32.86 -0.08 15.84
CA ASN A 234 32.61 -0.31 17.27
C ASN A 234 31.72 0.75 17.91
N SER A 235 31.64 1.94 17.32
CA SER A 235 30.87 3.08 17.87
C SER A 235 29.69 3.48 16.98
N LEU A 236 28.68 4.14 17.59
CA LEU A 236 27.56 4.71 16.85
C LEU A 236 28.04 5.80 15.86
N THR A 237 29.02 6.60 16.26
CA THR A 237 29.61 7.66 15.43
C THR A 237 30.26 7.11 14.18
N GLU A 238 31.06 6.04 14.29
CA GLU A 238 31.68 5.36 13.13
C GLU A 238 30.63 4.80 12.17
N ARG A 239 29.55 4.22 12.71
CA ARG A 239 28.41 3.72 11.90
C ARG A 239 27.72 4.85 11.15
N ILE A 240 27.50 5.98 11.78
CA ILE A 240 26.92 7.17 11.15
C ILE A 240 27.86 7.67 10.04
N GLN A 241 29.15 7.82 10.33
CA GLN A 241 30.13 8.25 9.34
C GLN A 241 30.22 7.30 8.14
N MET A 242 30.15 5.99 8.36
CA MET A 242 30.15 5.01 7.28
C MET A 242 28.95 5.21 6.32
N HIS A 243 27.81 5.69 6.80
CA HIS A 243 26.61 5.88 5.98
C HIS A 243 26.52 7.25 5.32
N ILE A 244 27.00 8.31 5.96
CA ILE A 244 26.80 9.71 5.51
C ILE A 244 28.09 10.53 5.45
N GLY A 245 29.25 9.99 5.89
CA GLY A 245 30.55 10.68 5.83
C GLY A 245 31.03 10.96 4.42
N GLU A 246 32.08 11.78 4.33
CA GLU A 246 32.76 12.10 3.07
C GLU A 246 33.20 10.87 2.34
N GLY A 247 33.29 10.11 1.82
CA GLY A 247 33.70 8.82 1.26
C GLY A 247 32.65 7.71 1.35
N ALA A 248 31.51 7.96 1.99
CA ALA A 248 30.45 6.94 2.09
C ALA A 248 29.95 6.52 0.70
N HIS A 249 29.85 5.22 0.49
CA HIS A 249 29.38 4.69 -0.77
C HIS A 249 27.91 5.08 -1.03
N TRP A 250 27.56 5.41 -2.27
CA TRP A 250 26.23 5.91 -2.63
C TRP A 250 25.07 4.99 -2.21
N ILE A 251 25.26 3.67 -2.18
CA ILE A 251 24.28 2.68 -1.69
C ILE A 251 23.96 2.90 -0.20
N LEU A 252 25.00 3.16 0.61
CA LEU A 252 24.84 3.43 2.04
C LEU A 252 24.14 4.77 2.27
N ARG A 253 24.51 5.79 1.53
CA ARG A 253 23.82 7.11 1.56
C ARG A 253 22.35 6.98 1.18
N GLY A 254 22.04 6.30 0.09
CA GLY A 254 20.67 6.03 -0.33
C GLY A 254 19.86 5.24 0.71
N GLY A 255 20.50 4.24 1.33
CA GLY A 255 19.88 3.48 2.41
C GLY A 255 19.65 4.30 3.70
N ALA A 256 20.51 5.26 4.01
CA ALA A 256 20.36 6.15 5.17
C ALA A 256 19.16 7.10 5.04
N LEU A 257 18.69 7.38 3.82
CA LEU A 257 17.48 8.19 3.59
C LEU A 257 16.19 7.44 3.96
N HIS A 258 16.22 6.11 4.06
CA HIS A 258 15.01 5.31 4.29
C HIS A 258 14.24 5.71 5.56
N PRO A 259 14.83 5.91 6.76
CA PRO A 259 14.10 6.35 7.95
C PRO A 259 13.44 7.71 7.80
N LEU A 260 14.12 8.66 7.12
CA LEU A 260 13.59 9.99 6.85
C LEU A 260 12.40 9.95 5.90
N LEU A 261 12.54 9.22 4.80
CA LEU A 261 11.47 9.02 3.82
C LEU A 261 10.30 8.24 4.44
N ALA A 262 10.58 7.30 5.36
CA ALA A 262 9.55 6.57 6.09
C ALA A 262 8.68 7.51 6.93
N THR A 263 9.25 8.54 7.54
CA THR A 263 8.47 9.55 8.26
C THR A 263 7.61 10.38 7.30
N SER A 264 8.18 10.90 6.22
CA SER A 264 7.47 11.76 5.27
C SER A 264 6.36 11.04 4.51
N PHE A 265 6.68 9.90 3.89
CA PHE A 265 5.69 9.07 3.18
C PHE A 265 4.71 8.39 4.13
N GLY A 266 5.13 8.12 5.37
CA GLY A 266 4.26 7.61 6.41
C GLY A 266 3.19 8.61 6.82
N ILE A 267 3.53 9.86 7.01
CA ILE A 267 2.55 10.94 7.22
C ILE A 267 1.58 11.01 6.04
N MET A 268 2.08 10.98 4.81
CA MET A 268 1.23 10.96 3.60
C MET A 268 0.28 9.76 3.59
N LEU A 269 0.78 8.57 3.91
CA LEU A 269 -0.03 7.35 4.00
C LEU A 269 -1.15 7.52 5.03
N VAL A 270 -0.83 7.97 6.24
CA VAL A 270 -1.81 8.19 7.32
C VAL A 270 -2.87 9.20 6.92
N LEU A 271 -2.48 10.32 6.33
CA LEU A 271 -3.42 11.35 5.85
C LEU A 271 -4.34 10.82 4.75
N CYS A 272 -3.80 10.11 3.77
CA CYS A 272 -4.58 9.53 2.68
C CYS A 272 -5.56 8.44 3.17
N VAL A 273 -5.10 7.55 4.06
CA VAL A 273 -5.96 6.52 4.67
C VAL A 273 -7.05 7.15 5.54
N ASN A 274 -6.71 8.18 6.32
CA ASN A 274 -7.70 8.92 7.11
C ASN A 274 -8.73 9.61 6.21
N LEU A 275 -8.31 10.21 5.09
CA LEU A 275 -9.23 10.79 4.09
C LEU A 275 -10.18 9.72 3.53
N MET A 276 -9.69 8.51 3.24
CA MET A 276 -10.56 7.42 2.80
C MET A 276 -11.57 7.02 3.87
N MET A 277 -11.15 6.90 5.14
CA MET A 277 -12.04 6.57 6.26
C MET A 277 -13.10 7.65 6.56
N THR A 278 -12.77 8.92 6.36
CA THR A 278 -13.70 10.04 6.61
C THR A 278 -14.69 10.22 5.46
N ARG A 279 -14.25 10.03 4.21
CA ARG A 279 -15.11 10.17 3.03
C ARG A 279 -16.00 8.95 2.79
N ARG A 280 -15.58 7.79 3.23
CA ARG A 280 -16.33 6.51 3.18
C ARG A 280 -16.35 5.89 4.59
N PRO A 281 -17.22 6.36 5.51
CA PRO A 281 -17.21 5.97 6.93
C PRO A 281 -17.78 4.57 7.21
N GLU A 282 -17.74 3.67 6.25
CA GLU A 282 -18.25 2.31 6.35
C GLU A 282 -17.34 1.43 7.22
N ALA A 283 -17.94 0.44 7.89
CA ALA A 283 -17.23 -0.44 8.81
C ALA A 283 -16.00 -1.12 8.19
N GLY A 284 -16.10 -1.55 6.92
CA GLY A 284 -14.99 -2.18 6.19
C GLY A 284 -13.81 -1.22 5.96
N VAL A 285 -14.09 0.04 5.53
CA VAL A 285 -13.06 1.06 5.30
C VAL A 285 -12.40 1.46 6.61
N LYS A 286 -13.19 1.71 7.66
CA LYS A 286 -12.68 2.05 9.00
C LYS A 286 -11.80 0.94 9.56
N LYS A 287 -12.27 -0.31 9.54
CA LYS A 287 -11.53 -1.46 10.04
C LYS A 287 -10.16 -1.60 9.36
N TRP A 288 -10.13 -1.66 8.04
CA TRP A 288 -8.91 -1.89 7.30
C TRP A 288 -7.99 -0.66 7.30
N GLY A 289 -8.56 0.56 7.29
CA GLY A 289 -7.82 1.79 7.46
C GLY A 289 -7.11 1.86 8.82
N GLN A 290 -7.80 1.50 9.91
CA GLN A 290 -7.20 1.42 11.23
C GLN A 290 -6.08 0.38 11.30
N TYR A 291 -6.26 -0.81 10.67
CA TYR A 291 -5.19 -1.79 10.57
C TYR A 291 -3.99 -1.26 9.78
N THR A 292 -4.22 -0.56 8.65
CA THR A 292 -3.13 0.05 7.87
C THR A 292 -2.34 1.05 8.72
N ILE A 293 -3.01 1.96 9.41
CA ILE A 293 -2.34 2.94 10.27
C ILE A 293 -1.65 2.25 11.46
N GLY A 294 -2.33 1.34 12.14
CA GLY A 294 -1.79 0.64 13.31
C GLY A 294 -0.56 -0.19 12.99
N ILE A 295 -0.62 -1.01 11.93
CA ILE A 295 0.53 -1.81 11.48
C ILE A 295 1.69 -0.91 11.04
N PHE A 296 1.39 0.21 10.36
CA PHE A 296 2.41 1.17 9.96
C PHE A 296 3.14 1.78 11.16
N LEU A 297 2.41 2.19 12.20
CA LEU A 297 3.01 2.75 13.42
C LEU A 297 3.88 1.71 14.15
N VAL A 298 3.40 0.46 14.25
CA VAL A 298 4.19 -0.67 14.79
C VAL A 298 5.44 -0.91 13.95
N GLN A 299 5.33 -0.86 12.62
CA GLN A 299 6.45 -1.03 11.68
C GLN A 299 7.49 0.09 11.84
N MET A 300 7.06 1.34 12.05
CA MET A 300 7.94 2.49 12.33
C MET A 300 8.73 2.28 13.63
N ALA A 301 8.04 1.92 14.71
CA ALA A 301 8.69 1.64 16.00
C ALA A 301 9.65 0.45 15.88
N PHE A 302 9.23 -0.63 15.22
CA PHE A 302 10.07 -1.80 14.99
C PHE A 302 11.28 -1.47 14.11
N GLY A 303 11.13 -0.59 13.10
CA GLY A 303 12.22 -0.09 12.25
C GLY A 303 13.26 0.70 13.05
N LEU A 304 12.82 1.53 14.00
CA LEU A 304 13.72 2.26 14.90
C LEU A 304 14.51 1.29 15.79
N VAL A 305 13.86 0.32 16.42
CA VAL A 305 14.53 -0.72 17.20
C VAL A 305 15.49 -1.52 16.35
N ASN A 306 15.12 -1.88 15.12
CA ASN A 306 15.96 -2.57 14.16
C ASN A 306 17.23 -1.76 13.81
N LEU A 307 17.09 -0.43 13.67
CA LEU A 307 18.24 0.47 13.43
C LEU A 307 19.21 0.47 14.63
N ILE A 308 18.69 0.63 15.85
CA ILE A 308 19.47 0.61 17.10
C ILE A 308 20.17 -0.74 17.31
N ALA A 309 19.46 -1.85 17.09
CA ALA A 309 19.96 -3.21 17.21
C ALA A 309 20.93 -3.62 16.09
N SER A 310 21.34 -2.68 15.21
CA SER A 310 22.25 -2.96 14.07
C SER A 310 21.67 -3.92 13.03
N ALA A 311 20.34 -4.06 12.99
CA ALA A 311 19.58 -4.81 12.01
C ALA A 311 19.99 -6.29 11.88
N PRO A 312 19.86 -7.11 12.92
CA PRO A 312 20.09 -8.54 12.80
C PRO A 312 19.09 -9.15 11.80
N TRP A 313 19.47 -10.27 11.19
CA TRP A 313 18.70 -10.88 10.09
C TRP A 313 17.23 -11.14 10.43
N PHE A 314 16.92 -11.63 11.62
CA PHE A 314 15.55 -11.92 12.07
C PHE A 314 14.70 -10.65 12.23
N MET A 315 15.30 -9.53 12.65
CA MET A 315 14.59 -8.25 12.71
C MET A 315 14.34 -7.68 11.30
N GLN A 316 15.28 -7.88 10.36
CA GLN A 316 15.03 -7.50 8.96
C GLN A 316 13.82 -8.26 8.38
N LEU A 317 13.71 -9.57 8.68
CA LEU A 317 12.56 -10.39 8.27
C LEU A 317 11.24 -9.95 8.94
N GLY A 318 11.28 -9.65 10.25
CA GLY A 318 10.12 -9.12 10.98
C GLY A 318 9.65 -7.77 10.43
N HIS A 319 10.58 -6.86 10.13
CA HIS A 319 10.26 -5.57 9.51
C HIS A 319 9.66 -5.72 8.10
N LEU A 320 10.19 -6.64 7.30
CA LEU A 320 9.61 -6.97 6.00
C LEU A 320 8.21 -7.58 6.14
N LEU A 321 8.01 -8.51 7.08
CA LEU A 321 6.68 -9.09 7.32
C LEU A 321 5.65 -8.00 7.65
N LEU A 322 5.99 -7.05 8.55
CA LEU A 322 5.11 -5.92 8.87
C LEU A 322 4.81 -5.07 7.63
N ALA A 323 5.79 -4.85 6.75
CA ALA A 323 5.58 -4.12 5.49
C ALA A 323 4.60 -4.86 4.55
N LEU A 324 4.73 -6.18 4.41
CA LEU A 324 3.82 -7.00 3.60
C LEU A 324 2.40 -7.03 4.18
N LEU A 325 2.26 -7.13 5.50
CA LEU A 325 0.96 -7.07 6.19
C LEU A 325 0.31 -5.69 6.05
N ASN A 326 1.10 -4.61 6.18
CA ASN A 326 0.63 -3.25 5.97
C ASN A 326 0.15 -3.03 4.54
N TRP A 327 0.89 -3.55 3.55
CA TRP A 327 0.48 -3.53 2.15
C TRP A 327 -0.86 -4.24 1.92
N MET A 328 -1.03 -5.44 2.48
CA MET A 328 -2.29 -6.18 2.38
C MET A 328 -3.46 -5.41 3.01
N ALA A 329 -3.25 -4.78 4.18
CA ALA A 329 -4.24 -3.95 4.84
C ALA A 329 -4.60 -2.71 3.99
N LEU A 330 -3.61 -2.07 3.36
CA LEU A 330 -3.84 -0.94 2.45
C LEU A 330 -4.65 -1.36 1.22
N ILE A 331 -4.33 -2.50 0.58
CA ILE A 331 -5.12 -3.01 -0.56
C ILE A 331 -6.56 -3.26 -0.13
N MET A 332 -6.79 -3.87 1.04
CA MET A 332 -8.14 -4.05 1.56
C MET A 332 -8.84 -2.73 1.85
N THR A 333 -8.15 -1.72 2.40
CA THR A 333 -8.69 -0.36 2.57
C THR A 333 -9.17 0.20 1.24
N GLY A 334 -8.32 0.11 0.20
CA GLY A 334 -8.64 0.57 -1.16
C GLY A 334 -9.84 -0.16 -1.77
N VAL A 335 -9.88 -1.49 -1.63
CA VAL A 335 -10.98 -2.32 -2.17
C VAL A 335 -12.33 -1.91 -1.56
N TYR A 336 -12.39 -1.63 -0.26
CA TYR A 336 -13.61 -1.15 0.40
C TYR A 336 -13.90 0.32 0.07
N ALA A 337 -12.90 1.19 0.06
CA ALA A 337 -13.08 2.63 -0.18
C ALA A 337 -13.48 2.95 -1.63
N LEU A 338 -13.02 2.15 -2.60
CA LEU A 338 -13.25 2.35 -4.04
C LEU A 338 -14.36 1.44 -4.60
N ARG A 339 -15.19 0.86 -3.73
CA ARG A 339 -16.32 0.03 -4.19
C ARG A 339 -17.32 0.86 -5.00
N VAL A 340 -17.89 0.25 -6.02
CA VAL A 340 -18.98 0.85 -6.79
C VAL A 340 -20.27 0.71 -5.99
N THR A 341 -20.90 1.82 -5.64
CA THR A 341 -22.23 1.87 -5.01
C THR A 341 -23.29 2.16 -6.07
N ALA A 342 -24.55 1.83 -5.77
CA ALA A 342 -25.68 2.15 -6.66
C ALA A 342 -25.78 3.66 -6.92
N SER A 343 -25.37 4.50 -5.95
CA SER A 343 -25.29 5.94 -6.08
C SER A 343 -24.23 6.41 -7.09
N ASP A 344 -23.14 5.63 -7.27
CA ASP A 344 -22.10 5.95 -8.26
C ASP A 344 -22.54 5.58 -9.70
N SER A 345 -23.64 4.81 -9.85
CA SER A 345 -24.22 4.44 -11.14
C SER A 345 -25.32 5.41 -11.58
N ALA A 346 -25.83 6.22 -10.66
CA ALA A 346 -26.80 7.26 -10.88
C ALA A 346 -26.10 8.63 -10.89
N VAL A 347 -25.21 8.84 -11.82
CA VAL A 347 -24.67 10.15 -12.16
C VAL A 347 -25.13 10.39 -13.59
N VAL A 348 -25.77 11.45 -13.94
CA VAL A 348 -25.55 12.87 -13.68
C VAL A 348 -26.89 13.57 -13.87
N GLU A 349 -27.52 14.00 -12.84
CA GLU A 349 -28.24 15.25 -12.86
C GLU A 349 -27.75 16.04 -11.65
N PRO A 350 -27.40 17.32 -11.80
CA PRO A 350 -27.04 18.14 -10.67
C PRO A 350 -28.32 18.36 -9.85
N VAL A 351 -28.48 17.56 -8.81
CA VAL A 351 -29.44 17.91 -7.76
C VAL A 351 -28.77 19.03 -6.98
N GLU A 352 -29.17 20.24 -7.25
CA GLU A 352 -29.11 21.33 -6.29
C GLU A 352 -29.88 20.90 -5.04
N ALA A 353 -29.17 20.25 -4.14
CA ALA A 353 -29.64 20.02 -2.79
C ALA A 353 -29.07 21.15 -1.94
N ASP A 354 -29.89 22.13 -1.74
CA ASP A 354 -29.78 23.13 -0.68
C ASP A 354 -29.93 22.43 0.68
N VAL A 355 -28.88 21.65 1.06
CA VAL A 355 -28.73 21.09 2.41
C VAL A 355 -27.76 22.01 3.12
N ALA A 356 -28.29 22.91 3.90
CA ALA A 356 -27.54 23.72 4.85
C ALA A 356 -26.64 22.80 5.68
N PRO A 357 -25.29 23.04 5.73
CA PRO A 357 -24.38 22.22 6.50
C PRO A 357 -24.78 22.27 7.97
N ALA A 358 -24.83 21.10 8.60
CA ALA A 358 -25.08 21.00 10.03
C ALA A 358 -24.13 21.93 10.81
N PRO A 359 -24.60 22.66 11.82
CA PRO A 359 -23.80 23.65 12.54
C PRO A 359 -22.60 22.96 13.21
N ARG A 360 -21.40 23.30 12.73
CA ARG A 360 -20.14 22.87 13.35
C ARG A 360 -19.92 23.64 14.65
N PRO A 361 -19.37 23.03 15.70
CA PRO A 361 -19.01 23.77 16.90
C PRO A 361 -18.02 24.88 16.51
N VAL A 362 -18.35 26.12 16.84
CA VAL A 362 -17.71 27.37 16.38
C VAL A 362 -16.19 27.35 16.56
N TYR A 363 -15.69 26.78 17.66
CA TYR A 363 -14.24 26.76 17.97
C TYR A 363 -13.42 25.73 17.18
N ALA A 364 -13.99 24.58 16.82
CA ALA A 364 -13.28 23.58 16.00
C ALA A 364 -13.19 24.01 14.52
N GLY A 365 -14.08 24.90 14.07
CA GLY A 365 -14.06 25.47 12.72
C GLY A 365 -12.89 26.47 12.55
N ILE A 366 -12.71 27.37 13.49
CA ILE A 366 -11.74 28.49 13.39
C ILE A 366 -10.29 27.96 13.18
N ILE A 367 -9.85 27.02 14.00
CA ILE A 367 -8.48 26.45 13.87
C ILE A 367 -8.32 25.71 12.53
N SER A 368 -9.34 24.94 12.15
CA SER A 368 -9.35 24.21 10.87
C SER A 368 -9.27 25.18 9.69
N ASP A 369 -9.98 26.29 9.75
CA ASP A 369 -10.02 27.29 8.70
C ASP A 369 -8.69 28.03 8.58
N TYR A 370 -8.07 28.42 9.70
CA TYR A 370 -6.71 28.99 9.70
C TYR A 370 -5.67 28.02 9.13
N ILE A 371 -5.74 26.73 9.48
CA ILE A 371 -4.86 25.72 8.88
C ILE A 371 -5.14 25.58 7.37
N ALA A 372 -6.38 25.60 6.95
CA ALA A 372 -6.75 25.49 5.53
C ALA A 372 -6.20 26.68 4.70
N LEU A 373 -6.19 27.90 5.27
CA LEU A 373 -5.61 29.10 4.64
C LEU A 373 -4.12 28.91 4.28
N THR A 374 -3.35 28.17 5.09
CA THR A 374 -1.93 27.91 4.81
C THR A 374 -1.69 26.96 3.63
N LYS A 375 -2.73 26.28 3.08
CA LYS A 375 -2.62 25.27 2.03
C LYS A 375 -1.59 24.18 2.35
N PRO A 376 -1.73 23.43 3.45
CA PRO A 376 -0.70 22.52 3.99
C PRO A 376 -0.25 21.45 2.98
N ARG A 377 -1.12 21.05 2.04
CA ARG A 377 -0.77 20.09 0.98
C ARG A 377 0.30 20.62 0.03
N VAL A 378 0.26 21.91 -0.30
CA VAL A 378 1.26 22.56 -1.17
C VAL A 378 2.56 22.74 -0.39
N ILE A 379 2.46 23.19 0.87
CA ILE A 379 3.63 23.40 1.73
C ILE A 379 4.37 22.09 1.99
N SER A 380 3.68 20.98 2.24
CA SER A 380 4.33 19.69 2.51
C SER A 380 5.19 19.23 1.34
N LEU A 381 4.72 19.41 0.10
CA LEU A 381 5.49 19.09 -1.09
C LEU A 381 6.72 20.01 -1.22
N LEU A 382 6.54 21.32 -0.99
CA LEU A 382 7.63 22.29 -1.04
C LEU A 382 8.72 21.98 0.00
N LEU A 383 8.32 21.72 1.24
CA LEU A 383 9.25 21.35 2.31
C LEU A 383 9.96 20.03 2.04
N PHE A 384 9.27 19.06 1.47
CA PHE A 384 9.87 17.79 1.09
C PHE A 384 10.96 17.98 0.02
N THR A 385 10.68 18.76 -1.04
CA THR A 385 11.68 19.06 -2.06
C THR A 385 12.84 19.86 -1.51
N THR A 386 12.58 20.81 -0.61
CA THR A 386 13.61 21.59 0.08
C THR A 386 14.51 20.69 0.92
N LEU A 387 13.93 19.77 1.67
CA LEU A 387 14.67 18.80 2.47
C LEU A 387 15.60 17.93 1.60
N LEU A 388 15.07 17.39 0.48
CA LEU A 388 15.88 16.64 -0.47
C LEU A 388 17.03 17.47 -1.04
N ALA A 389 16.75 18.75 -1.40
CA ALA A 389 17.76 19.67 -1.90
C ALA A 389 18.86 19.94 -0.87
N MET A 390 18.52 20.04 0.43
CA MET A 390 19.51 20.19 1.50
C MET A 390 20.49 19.01 1.57
N PHE A 391 19.98 17.76 1.44
CA PHE A 391 20.84 16.58 1.40
C PHE A 391 21.76 16.55 0.18
N ILE A 392 21.23 16.95 -0.99
CA ILE A 392 22.01 17.03 -2.23
C ILE A 392 23.10 18.11 -2.12
N ALA A 393 22.72 19.29 -1.64
CA ALA A 393 23.65 20.43 -1.50
C ALA A 393 24.77 20.14 -0.50
N GLN A 394 24.44 19.48 0.62
CA GLN A 394 25.41 19.12 1.67
C GLN A 394 26.25 17.89 1.29
N GLN A 395 25.87 17.16 0.22
CA GLN A 395 26.46 15.86 -0.15
C GLN A 395 26.51 14.85 1.03
N GLY A 396 25.67 15.04 2.02
CA GLY A 396 25.59 14.29 3.26
C GLY A 396 24.39 14.72 4.10
N MET A 397 24.42 14.43 5.41
CA MET A 397 23.35 14.83 6.32
C MET A 397 23.57 16.27 6.81
N PRO A 398 22.65 17.20 6.54
CA PRO A 398 22.73 18.55 7.09
C PRO A 398 22.62 18.52 8.62
N PRO A 399 23.17 19.50 9.34
CA PRO A 399 23.00 19.61 10.78
C PRO A 399 21.52 19.62 11.16
N LEU A 400 21.13 18.84 12.18
CA LEU A 400 19.73 18.71 12.59
C LEU A 400 19.08 20.07 12.90
N GLY A 401 19.81 20.97 13.55
CA GLY A 401 19.35 22.33 13.83
C GLY A 401 19.02 23.12 12.55
N LEU A 402 19.81 22.97 11.50
CA LEU A 402 19.55 23.59 10.20
C LEU A 402 18.30 22.97 9.52
N ILE A 403 18.17 21.66 9.57
CA ILE A 403 16.95 20.97 9.06
C ILE A 403 15.71 21.52 9.77
N LEU A 404 15.71 21.55 11.10
CA LEU A 404 14.57 22.04 11.87
C LEU A 404 14.28 23.52 11.58
N ALA A 405 15.30 24.36 11.52
CA ALA A 405 15.14 25.78 11.22
C ALA A 405 14.54 26.01 9.81
N VAL A 406 15.02 25.28 8.79
CA VAL A 406 14.51 25.35 7.43
C VAL A 406 13.09 24.80 7.31
N MET A 407 12.78 23.69 7.99
CA MET A 407 11.44 23.08 7.94
C MET A 407 10.41 23.98 8.63
N VAL A 408 10.71 24.49 9.83
CA VAL A 408 9.80 25.38 10.58
C VAL A 408 9.70 26.75 9.90
N GLY A 409 10.83 27.38 9.57
CA GLY A 409 10.84 28.68 8.90
C GLY A 409 10.22 28.62 7.52
N GLY A 410 10.48 27.56 6.75
CA GLY A 410 9.89 27.31 5.44
C GLY A 410 8.37 27.11 5.52
N TYR A 411 7.88 26.36 6.52
CA TYR A 411 6.44 26.23 6.76
C TYR A 411 5.77 27.56 7.07
N MET A 412 6.38 28.35 7.97
CA MET A 412 5.86 29.67 8.35
C MET A 412 5.85 30.65 7.16
N ALA A 413 6.95 30.71 6.41
CA ALA A 413 7.06 31.59 5.25
C ALA A 413 6.09 31.23 4.13
N ALA A 414 6.02 29.94 3.76
CA ALA A 414 5.11 29.47 2.72
C ALA A 414 3.64 29.57 3.16
N GLY A 415 3.34 29.31 4.44
CA GLY A 415 2.01 29.48 5.02
C GLY A 415 1.55 30.93 5.00
N ALA A 416 2.40 31.86 5.39
CA ALA A 416 2.13 33.29 5.34
C ALA A 416 1.89 33.76 3.88
N ALA A 417 2.74 33.34 2.92
CA ALA A 417 2.56 33.68 1.51
C ALA A 417 1.25 33.14 0.94
N ASN A 418 0.89 31.88 1.23
CA ASN A 418 -0.38 31.29 0.80
C ASN A 418 -1.58 32.01 1.39
N THR A 419 -1.54 32.32 2.70
CA THR A 419 -2.62 33.07 3.38
C THR A 419 -2.78 34.45 2.76
N PHE A 420 -1.66 35.17 2.52
CA PHE A 420 -1.70 36.48 1.89
C PHE A 420 -2.28 36.39 0.48
N ASN A 421 -1.86 35.42 -0.31
CA ASN A 421 -2.39 35.20 -1.66
C ASN A 421 -3.90 34.99 -1.66
N MET A 422 -4.42 34.15 -0.74
CA MET A 422 -5.87 33.92 -0.61
C MET A 422 -6.65 35.17 -0.20
N VAL A 423 -6.05 36.07 0.58
CA VAL A 423 -6.69 37.35 0.95
C VAL A 423 -6.73 38.30 -0.24
N VAL A 424 -5.62 38.37 -1.03
CA VAL A 424 -5.53 39.25 -2.21
C VAL A 424 -6.42 38.76 -3.36
N GLU A 425 -6.50 37.45 -3.55
CA GLU A 425 -7.28 36.84 -4.64
C GLU A 425 -8.75 36.59 -4.28
N ARG A 426 -9.19 36.89 -3.05
CA ARG A 426 -10.55 36.61 -2.55
C ARG A 426 -11.67 36.99 -3.53
N ASP A 427 -11.58 38.17 -4.10
CA ASP A 427 -12.62 38.69 -4.98
C ASP A 427 -12.56 38.10 -6.40
N LEU A 428 -11.35 37.62 -6.80
CA LEU A 428 -11.14 36.88 -8.06
C LEU A 428 -11.62 35.41 -7.93
N ASP A 429 -11.37 34.79 -6.78
CA ASP A 429 -11.76 33.40 -6.52
C ASP A 429 -13.30 33.19 -6.61
N VAL A 430 -14.09 34.20 -6.21
CA VAL A 430 -15.56 34.19 -6.36
C VAL A 430 -15.99 34.20 -7.82
N ALA A 431 -15.20 34.78 -8.72
CA ALA A 431 -15.50 34.85 -10.16
C ALA A 431 -15.04 33.58 -10.94
N MET A 432 -14.33 32.65 -10.31
CA MET A 432 -13.85 31.43 -10.96
C MET A 432 -14.80 30.25 -10.68
N GLU A 433 -15.36 29.64 -11.73
CA GLU A 433 -16.23 28.44 -11.63
C GLU A 433 -15.60 27.26 -10.85
N ARG A 434 -14.28 27.21 -10.75
CA ARG A 434 -13.55 26.14 -10.05
C ARG A 434 -13.47 26.33 -8.53
N THR A 435 -13.71 27.51 -8.02
CA THR A 435 -13.56 27.89 -6.61
C THR A 435 -14.88 28.25 -5.92
N CYS A 436 -15.97 28.33 -6.68
CA CYS A 436 -17.34 28.52 -6.19
C CYS A 436 -17.90 27.26 -5.53
#